data_0001864ccb24b56e37366d628b7158b5
#
_entry.id   0001864ccb24b56e37366d628b7158b5
#
_cell.length_a   1.000
_cell.length_b   1.000
_cell.length_c   1.000
_cell.angle_alpha   90.00
_cell.angle_beta   90.00
_cell.angle_gamma   90.00
#
_symmetry.space_group_name_H-M   'P 1'
#
loop_
_entity.id
_entity.type
_entity.pdbx_description
1 polymer ?
#
loop_
_entity_poly.entity_id
_entity_poly.type
_entity_poly.pdbx_seq_one_letter_code
_entity_poly.pdbx_strand_id
1 'polypeptide(L)'
;MVIAIGFEGSANKIGVGIIEDGNVLSNPRRTYITPPGQGFLPRDTAKHHRGVVLEVLKEALDEAKINPEQIDVVCYTKGPGMGAPLVSVAIVARTVAQIWKKPIIGVNHCIGHIEMGRLITGADNPTVLYVSGGNTQVISFAEKKYRIFGETIDIAVGNCLDR
;
A
#
# COMPACT_ATOMS: atom_id res chain seq x y z
N MET A 1 20.10 10.45 5.85
CA MET A 1 19.21 9.29 6.06
C MET A 1 17.77 9.80 6.09
N VAL A 2 16.88 9.13 5.38
CA VAL A 2 15.46 9.48 5.34
C VAL A 2 14.66 8.29 5.85
N ILE A 3 13.85 8.53 6.89
CA ILE A 3 12.96 7.53 7.48
C ILE A 3 11.53 7.84 7.04
N ALA A 4 10.95 6.91 6.29
CA ALA A 4 9.58 7.02 5.81
C ALA A 4 8.67 5.99 6.49
N ILE A 5 7.48 6.41 6.87
CA ILE A 5 6.40 5.52 7.30
C ILE A 5 5.31 5.48 6.23
N GLY A 6 4.85 4.29 5.86
CA GLY A 6 3.83 4.08 4.83
C GLY A 6 2.61 3.33 5.35
N PHE A 7 1.43 3.80 4.97
CA PHE A 7 0.13 3.20 5.30
C PHE A 7 -0.51 2.63 4.04
N GLU A 8 -0.77 1.32 4.01
CA GLU A 8 -1.46 0.64 2.92
C GLU A 8 -2.73 -0.03 3.44
N GLY A 9 -3.82 0.09 2.71
CA GLY A 9 -5.10 -0.52 3.05
C GLY A 9 -6.11 -0.38 1.91
N SER A 10 -5.67 -0.59 0.69
CA SER A 10 -6.50 -0.43 -0.53
C SER A 10 -7.50 -1.57 -0.75
N ALA A 11 -7.27 -2.73 -0.14
CA ALA A 11 -8.10 -3.92 -0.26
C ALA A 11 -8.27 -4.60 1.11
N ASN A 12 -8.25 -5.92 1.17
CA ASN A 12 -8.52 -6.68 2.40
C ASN A 12 -7.37 -6.71 3.42
N LYS A 13 -6.21 -6.22 3.08
CA LYS A 13 -5.07 -6.10 3.99
C LYS A 13 -4.83 -4.66 4.38
N ILE A 14 -4.49 -4.45 5.65
CA ILE A 14 -3.97 -3.19 6.14
C ILE A 14 -2.58 -3.42 6.71
N GLY A 15 -1.64 -2.55 6.37
CA GLY A 15 -0.28 -2.61 6.84
C GLY A 15 0.30 -1.23 7.09
N VAL A 16 1.29 -1.18 7.97
CA VAL A 16 2.12 0.00 8.21
C VAL A 16 3.56 -0.45 8.10
N GLY A 17 4.34 0.18 7.24
CA GLY A 17 5.75 -0.14 7.05
C GLY A 17 6.64 1.04 7.35
N ILE A 18 7.83 0.78 7.88
CA ILE A 18 8.86 1.79 8.11
C ILE A 18 10.12 1.38 7.33
N ILE A 19 10.66 2.32 6.59
CA ILE A 19 11.85 2.12 5.77
C ILE A 19 12.85 3.26 6.01
N GLU A 20 14.14 2.91 6.04
CA GLU A 20 15.25 3.85 6.13
C GLU A 20 16.20 3.64 4.95
N ASP A 21 16.30 4.63 4.06
CA ASP A 21 17.21 4.61 2.88
C ASP A 21 17.22 3.26 2.13
N GLY A 22 16.05 2.65 1.90
CA GLY A 22 15.90 1.37 1.23
C GLY A 22 15.92 0.13 2.14
N ASN A 23 16.26 0.27 3.42
CA ASN A 23 16.21 -0.83 4.37
C ASN A 23 14.86 -0.90 5.05
N VAL A 24 14.19 -2.04 4.97
CA VAL A 24 12.90 -2.27 5.65
C VAL A 24 13.16 -2.51 7.14
N LEU A 25 12.68 -1.60 7.99
CA LEU A 25 12.81 -1.70 9.44
C LEU A 25 11.64 -2.47 10.07
N SER A 26 10.42 -2.28 9.55
CA SER A 26 9.23 -3.02 10.00
C SER A 26 8.18 -3.06 8.91
N ASN A 27 7.32 -4.10 8.95
CA ASN A 27 6.22 -4.25 7.99
C ASN A 27 5.05 -5.10 8.54
N PRO A 28 4.51 -4.80 9.73
CA PRO A 28 3.36 -5.51 10.26
C PRO A 28 2.10 -5.26 9.45
N ARG A 29 1.23 -6.26 9.42
CA ARG A 29 -0.05 -6.20 8.68
C ARG A 29 -1.12 -7.04 9.32
N ARG A 30 -2.39 -6.71 9.03
CA ARG A 30 -3.57 -7.50 9.38
C ARG A 30 -4.42 -7.75 8.14
N THR A 31 -4.95 -8.94 8.02
CA THR A 31 -5.81 -9.34 6.90
C THR A 31 -7.24 -9.48 7.37
N TYR A 32 -8.15 -8.79 6.71
CA TYR A 32 -9.58 -9.05 6.87
C TYR A 32 -9.93 -10.35 6.14
N ILE A 33 -10.48 -11.29 6.88
CA ILE A 33 -10.94 -12.59 6.35
C ILE A 33 -12.46 -12.56 6.32
N THR A 34 -13.04 -12.75 5.15
CA THR A 34 -14.48 -12.80 4.96
C THR A 34 -15.03 -14.19 5.38
N PRO A 35 -16.30 -14.28 5.76
CA PRO A 35 -16.96 -15.58 5.91
C PRO A 35 -16.86 -16.41 4.64
N PRO A 36 -16.80 -17.75 4.74
CA PRO A 36 -16.72 -18.63 3.58
C PRO A 36 -17.82 -18.32 2.55
N GLY A 37 -17.45 -18.26 1.28
CA GLY A 37 -18.37 -17.99 0.16
C GLY A 37 -18.78 -16.52 -0.01
N GLN A 38 -18.24 -15.60 0.78
CA GLN A 38 -18.51 -14.16 0.65
C GLN A 38 -17.30 -13.40 0.09
N GLY A 39 -17.58 -12.44 -0.81
CA GLY A 39 -16.58 -11.48 -1.27
C GLY A 39 -16.30 -10.36 -0.25
N PHE A 40 -15.34 -9.53 -0.54
CA PHE A 40 -14.99 -8.38 0.30
C PHE A 40 -16.00 -7.24 0.11
N LEU A 41 -16.76 -6.92 1.15
CA LEU A 41 -17.61 -5.73 1.16
C LEU A 41 -16.74 -4.53 1.62
N PRO A 42 -16.67 -3.43 0.83
CA PRO A 42 -15.84 -2.29 1.15
C PRO A 42 -16.11 -1.69 2.54
N ARG A 43 -17.38 -1.70 2.98
CA ARG A 43 -17.80 -1.21 4.29
C ARG A 43 -17.21 -2.03 5.43
N ASP A 44 -17.27 -3.35 5.33
CA ASP A 44 -16.79 -4.27 6.38
C ASP A 44 -15.28 -4.29 6.42
N THR A 45 -14.63 -4.26 5.27
CA THR A 45 -13.18 -4.09 5.15
C THR A 45 -12.71 -2.80 5.81
N ALA A 46 -13.39 -1.68 5.54
CA ALA A 46 -13.08 -0.41 6.20
C ALA A 46 -13.31 -0.44 7.72
N LYS A 47 -14.34 -1.14 8.20
CA LYS A 47 -14.59 -1.35 9.63
C LYS A 47 -13.44 -2.11 10.28
N HIS A 48 -12.99 -3.20 9.64
CA HIS A 48 -11.82 -3.96 10.09
C HIS A 48 -10.58 -3.06 10.16
N HIS A 49 -10.28 -2.32 9.11
CA HIS A 49 -9.10 -1.45 9.05
C HIS A 49 -9.10 -0.41 10.17
N ARG A 50 -10.23 0.26 10.40
CA ARG A 50 -10.37 1.22 11.50
C ARG A 50 -10.17 0.60 12.87
N GLY A 51 -10.56 -0.66 13.03
CA GLY A 51 -10.41 -1.38 14.30
C GLY A 51 -8.97 -1.74 14.66
N VAL A 52 -8.10 -1.94 13.66
CA VAL A 52 -6.75 -2.49 13.88
C VAL A 52 -5.61 -1.54 13.52
N VAL A 53 -5.87 -0.45 12.80
CA VAL A 53 -4.81 0.40 12.25
C VAL A 53 -3.87 0.99 13.29
N LEU A 54 -4.38 1.35 14.46
CA LEU A 54 -3.56 1.93 15.54
C LEU A 54 -2.67 0.88 16.21
N GLU A 55 -3.17 -0.35 16.33
CA GLU A 55 -2.37 -1.49 16.80
C GLU A 55 -1.22 -1.78 15.84
N VAL A 56 -1.51 -1.83 14.52
CA VAL A 56 -0.51 -2.07 13.48
C VAL A 56 0.51 -0.93 13.43
N LEU A 57 0.07 0.32 13.60
CA LEU A 57 0.98 1.48 13.68
C LEU A 57 1.94 1.36 14.89
N LYS A 58 1.40 1.02 16.06
CA LYS A 58 2.23 0.84 17.26
C LYS A 58 3.24 -0.29 17.07
N GLU A 59 2.81 -1.43 16.57
CA GLU A 59 3.67 -2.58 16.26
C GLU A 59 4.79 -2.19 15.28
N ALA A 60 4.47 -1.39 14.24
CA ALA A 60 5.47 -0.93 13.28
C ALA A 60 6.56 -0.06 13.93
N LEU A 61 6.19 0.84 14.82
CA LEU A 61 7.14 1.69 15.54
C LEU A 61 8.00 0.87 16.53
N ASP A 62 7.35 -0.05 17.27
CA ASP A 62 8.03 -0.91 18.25
C ASP A 62 9.04 -1.86 17.57
N GLU A 63 8.66 -2.51 16.46
CA GLU A 63 9.55 -3.39 15.69
C GLU A 63 10.74 -2.61 15.10
N ALA A 64 10.47 -1.45 14.51
CA ALA A 64 11.50 -0.60 13.93
C ALA A 64 12.39 0.06 15.01
N LYS A 65 11.93 0.12 16.26
CA LYS A 65 12.57 0.88 17.36
C LYS A 65 12.73 2.35 17.02
N ILE A 66 11.74 2.91 16.34
CA ILE A 66 11.72 4.31 15.87
C ILE A 66 10.66 5.08 16.66
N ASN A 67 11.01 6.27 17.11
CA ASN A 67 10.08 7.22 17.70
C ASN A 67 9.46 8.12 16.59
N PRO A 68 8.26 8.65 16.79
CA PRO A 68 7.59 9.54 15.82
C PRO A 68 8.43 10.74 15.37
N GLU A 69 9.27 11.27 16.24
CA GLU A 69 10.13 12.42 15.96
C GLU A 69 11.17 12.12 14.87
N GLN A 70 11.62 10.86 14.77
CA GLN A 70 12.63 10.40 13.82
C GLN A 70 12.06 10.17 12.40
N ILE A 71 10.72 10.07 12.26
CA ILE A 71 10.08 9.96 10.96
C ILE A 71 10.23 11.28 10.18
N ASP A 72 10.66 11.20 8.93
CA ASP A 72 10.82 12.37 8.06
C ASP A 72 9.60 12.61 7.19
N VAL A 73 8.91 11.55 6.78
CA VAL A 73 7.76 11.64 5.86
C VAL A 73 6.73 10.55 6.13
N VAL A 74 5.46 10.92 6.01
CA VAL A 74 4.31 10.00 6.06
C VAL A 74 3.82 9.73 4.64
N CYS A 75 3.77 8.47 4.25
CA CYS A 75 3.25 8.03 2.97
C CYS A 75 1.94 7.26 3.15
N TYR A 76 1.06 7.31 2.17
CA TYR A 76 -0.16 6.49 2.19
C TYR A 76 -0.59 6.12 0.78
N THR A 77 -1.25 4.99 0.62
CA THR A 77 -1.84 4.61 -0.66
C THR A 77 -3.05 5.49 -0.97
N LYS A 78 -2.89 6.32 -2.00
CA LYS A 78 -3.95 7.21 -2.49
C LYS A 78 -5.00 6.47 -3.33
N GLY A 79 -4.60 5.41 -4.00
CA GLY A 79 -5.39 4.60 -4.92
C GLY A 79 -4.53 4.07 -6.08
N PRO A 80 -5.12 3.21 -6.95
CA PRO A 80 -6.47 2.64 -6.92
C PRO A 80 -6.70 1.65 -5.77
N GLY A 81 -7.98 1.32 -5.52
CA GLY A 81 -8.41 0.38 -4.48
C GLY A 81 -9.87 0.59 -4.07
N MET A 82 -10.32 -0.12 -3.05
CA MET A 82 -11.66 0.04 -2.50
C MET A 82 -11.80 1.38 -1.77
N GLY A 83 -12.78 2.20 -2.17
CA GLY A 83 -12.91 3.58 -1.70
C GLY A 83 -13.00 3.73 -0.17
N ALA A 84 -13.85 2.95 0.49
CA ALA A 84 -14.04 3.07 1.95
C ALA A 84 -12.78 2.68 2.77
N PRO A 85 -12.06 1.57 2.48
CA PRO A 85 -10.76 1.28 3.04
C PRO A 85 -9.72 2.38 2.78
N LEU A 86 -9.58 2.85 1.54
CA LEU A 86 -8.64 3.91 1.18
C LEU A 86 -8.88 5.20 1.99
N VAL A 87 -10.14 5.62 2.12
CA VAL A 87 -10.50 6.79 2.94
C VAL A 87 -10.12 6.59 4.40
N SER A 88 -10.36 5.38 4.95
CA SER A 88 -10.01 5.09 6.34
C SER A 88 -8.51 5.24 6.59
N VAL A 89 -7.68 4.71 5.69
CA VAL A 89 -6.21 4.81 5.77
C VAL A 89 -5.73 6.25 5.55
N ALA A 90 -6.29 6.95 4.56
CA ALA A 90 -5.92 8.34 4.28
C ALA A 90 -6.20 9.28 5.47
N ILE A 91 -7.32 9.07 6.20
CA ILE A 91 -7.64 9.84 7.41
C ILE A 91 -6.58 9.61 8.48
N VAL A 92 -6.22 8.35 8.76
CA VAL A 92 -5.22 8.02 9.77
C VAL A 92 -3.85 8.60 9.39
N ALA A 93 -3.38 8.37 8.17
CA ALA A 93 -2.11 8.90 7.70
C ALA A 93 -2.05 10.43 7.77
N ARG A 94 -3.13 11.12 7.39
CA ARG A 94 -3.23 12.57 7.49
C ARG A 94 -3.20 13.06 8.94
N THR A 95 -3.94 12.39 9.82
CA THR A 95 -3.97 12.74 11.25
C THR A 95 -2.59 12.58 11.87
N VAL A 96 -1.94 11.45 11.60
CA VAL A 96 -0.57 11.17 12.06
C VAL A 96 0.41 12.23 11.55
N ALA A 97 0.37 12.55 10.25
CA ALA A 97 1.23 13.57 9.66
C ALA A 97 1.03 14.95 10.31
N GLN A 98 -0.21 15.32 10.64
CA GLN A 98 -0.54 16.59 11.30
C GLN A 98 -0.03 16.61 12.76
N ILE A 99 -0.26 15.55 13.53
CA ILE A 99 0.19 15.44 14.93
C ILE A 99 1.71 15.49 15.00
N TRP A 100 2.39 14.76 14.13
CA TRP A 100 3.85 14.68 14.11
C TRP A 100 4.50 15.85 13.35
N LYS A 101 3.69 16.71 12.71
CA LYS A 101 4.16 17.83 11.88
C LYS A 101 5.11 17.41 10.77
N LYS A 102 4.77 16.30 10.10
CA LYS A 102 5.57 15.74 9.01
C LYS A 102 4.88 15.93 7.66
N PRO A 103 5.64 16.07 6.57
CA PRO A 103 5.07 16.08 5.22
C PRO A 103 4.34 14.77 4.92
N ILE A 104 3.30 14.85 4.07
CA ILE A 104 2.51 13.69 3.65
C ILE A 104 2.56 13.52 2.14
N ILE A 105 2.75 12.27 1.69
CA ILE A 105 2.82 11.90 0.27
C ILE A 105 1.78 10.83 -0.05
N GLY A 106 0.94 11.10 -1.05
CA GLY A 106 0.02 10.10 -1.61
C GLY A 106 0.71 9.27 -2.69
N VAL A 107 0.76 7.96 -2.48
CA VAL A 107 1.42 6.99 -3.37
C VAL A 107 0.38 6.25 -4.20
N ASN A 108 0.65 6.04 -5.49
CA ASN A 108 -0.14 5.17 -6.33
C ASN A 108 0.09 3.71 -5.92
N HIS A 109 -0.99 2.95 -5.72
CA HIS A 109 -0.94 1.56 -5.27
C HIS A 109 -0.11 0.65 -6.19
N CYS A 110 -0.30 0.78 -7.51
CA CYS A 110 0.44 -0.02 -8.49
C CYS A 110 1.94 0.31 -8.47
N ILE A 111 2.28 1.58 -8.32
CA ILE A 111 3.69 2.02 -8.20
C ILE A 111 4.30 1.47 -6.92
N GLY A 112 3.55 1.48 -5.80
CA GLY A 112 4.01 0.87 -4.54
C GLY A 112 4.38 -0.62 -4.70
N HIS A 113 3.58 -1.39 -5.43
CA HIS A 113 3.89 -2.79 -5.74
C HIS A 113 5.13 -2.94 -6.62
N ILE A 114 5.29 -2.10 -7.65
CA ILE A 114 6.45 -2.14 -8.54
C ILE A 114 7.73 -1.81 -7.77
N GLU A 115 7.72 -0.75 -6.97
CA GLU A 115 8.89 -0.33 -6.20
C GLU A 115 9.27 -1.35 -5.12
N MET A 116 8.29 -1.99 -4.47
CA MET A 116 8.56 -3.09 -3.55
C MET A 116 9.18 -4.30 -4.28
N GLY A 117 8.67 -4.63 -5.46
CA GLY A 117 9.24 -5.68 -6.30
C GLY A 117 10.69 -5.37 -6.69
N ARG A 118 10.98 -4.13 -7.08
CA ARG A 118 12.35 -3.68 -7.37
C ARG A 118 13.27 -3.79 -6.16
N LEU A 119 12.82 -3.34 -4.99
CA LEU A 119 13.58 -3.42 -3.75
C LEU A 119 13.98 -4.86 -3.41
N ILE A 120 13.02 -5.79 -3.50
CA ILE A 120 13.27 -7.20 -3.11
C ILE A 120 14.14 -7.94 -4.12
N THR A 121 13.95 -7.67 -5.42
CA THR A 121 14.66 -8.38 -6.50
C THR A 121 15.98 -7.75 -6.88
N GLY A 122 16.22 -6.49 -6.50
CA GLY A 122 17.35 -5.69 -6.96
C GLY A 122 17.27 -5.29 -8.44
N ALA A 123 16.11 -5.47 -9.09
CA ALA A 123 15.94 -5.12 -10.50
C ALA A 123 15.94 -3.60 -10.68
N ASP A 124 16.80 -3.10 -11.58
CA ASP A 124 16.94 -1.66 -11.81
C ASP A 124 15.77 -1.09 -12.62
N ASN A 125 15.50 -1.68 -13.78
CA ASN A 125 14.42 -1.21 -14.67
C ASN A 125 13.65 -2.39 -15.30
N PRO A 126 12.83 -3.10 -14.51
CA PRO A 126 12.11 -4.27 -15.01
C PRO A 126 10.92 -3.86 -15.89
N THR A 127 10.61 -4.69 -16.88
CA THR A 127 9.26 -4.73 -17.46
C THR A 127 8.36 -5.52 -16.53
N VAL A 128 7.28 -4.92 -16.10
CA VAL A 128 6.38 -5.47 -15.07
C VAL A 128 5.08 -5.94 -15.71
N LEU A 129 4.73 -7.21 -15.51
CA LEU A 129 3.37 -7.70 -15.71
C LEU A 129 2.61 -7.52 -14.39
N TYR A 130 1.80 -6.47 -14.32
CA TYR A 130 0.95 -6.18 -13.17
C TYR A 130 -0.40 -6.89 -13.31
N VAL A 131 -0.69 -7.83 -12.42
CA VAL A 131 -1.91 -8.65 -12.44
C VAL A 131 -2.65 -8.54 -11.11
N SER A 132 -3.92 -8.17 -11.18
CA SER A 132 -4.82 -8.13 -10.03
C SER A 132 -6.24 -8.55 -10.41
N GLY A 133 -7.18 -8.52 -9.47
CA GLY A 133 -8.59 -8.74 -9.76
C GLY A 133 -9.18 -7.68 -10.70
N GLY A 134 -8.75 -6.43 -10.59
CA GLY A 134 -9.28 -5.30 -11.36
C GLY A 134 -8.39 -4.80 -12.49
N ASN A 135 -7.09 -5.16 -12.50
CA ASN A 135 -6.12 -4.65 -13.48
C ASN A 135 -5.24 -5.76 -14.03
N THR A 136 -4.96 -5.68 -15.33
CA THR A 136 -3.90 -6.45 -15.98
C THR A 136 -3.17 -5.52 -16.94
N GLN A 137 -1.91 -5.21 -16.63
CA GLN A 137 -1.14 -4.18 -17.34
C GLN A 137 0.29 -4.62 -17.53
N VAL A 138 0.87 -4.27 -18.69
CA VAL A 138 2.31 -4.34 -18.94
C VAL A 138 2.87 -2.94 -18.75
N ILE A 139 3.75 -2.79 -17.77
CA ILE A 139 4.28 -1.49 -17.33
C ILE A 139 5.80 -1.51 -17.43
N SER A 140 6.39 -0.44 -17.94
CA SER A 140 7.84 -0.25 -17.93
C SER A 140 8.19 1.20 -17.62
N PHE A 141 9.38 1.41 -17.08
CA PHE A 141 9.89 2.75 -16.78
C PHE A 141 10.57 3.31 -18.02
N ALA A 142 10.04 4.41 -18.56
CA ALA A 142 10.57 5.10 -19.73
C ALA A 142 10.43 6.60 -19.55
N GLU A 143 11.46 7.36 -19.96
CA GLU A 143 11.47 8.83 -19.87
C GLU A 143 11.16 9.35 -18.46
N LYS A 144 11.76 8.73 -17.45
CA LYS A 144 11.59 9.05 -16.02
C LYS A 144 10.14 8.89 -15.49
N LYS A 145 9.32 8.04 -16.13
CA LYS A 145 7.94 7.76 -15.72
C LYS A 145 7.61 6.30 -15.96
N TYR A 146 6.74 5.74 -15.13
CA TYR A 146 6.08 4.48 -15.44
C TYR A 146 5.04 4.68 -16.52
N ARG A 147 5.14 3.88 -17.60
CA ARG A 147 4.24 3.92 -18.74
C ARG A 147 3.58 2.57 -18.93
N ILE A 148 2.29 2.57 -19.23
CA ILE A 148 1.52 1.40 -19.60
C ILE A 148 1.74 1.16 -21.10
N PHE A 149 2.34 0.02 -21.46
CA PHE A 149 2.56 -0.40 -22.83
C PHE A 149 1.46 -1.33 -23.36
N GLY A 150 0.70 -1.92 -22.44
CA GLY A 150 -0.46 -2.73 -22.77
C GLY A 150 -1.33 -2.93 -21.55
N GLU A 151 -2.63 -3.02 -21.75
CA GLU A 151 -3.58 -3.34 -20.69
C GLU A 151 -4.77 -4.13 -21.26
N THR A 152 -5.42 -4.91 -20.39
CA THR A 152 -6.67 -5.54 -20.77
C THR A 152 -7.76 -4.47 -20.93
N ILE A 153 -8.51 -4.58 -22.01
CA ILE A 153 -9.64 -3.69 -22.31
C ILE A 153 -10.99 -4.32 -21.93
N ASP A 154 -10.98 -5.55 -21.45
CA ASP A 154 -12.17 -6.33 -21.14
C ASP A 154 -12.13 -6.80 -19.69
N ILE A 155 -11.55 -7.95 -19.40
CA ILE A 155 -11.52 -8.54 -18.06
C ILE A 155 -10.10 -8.73 -17.56
N ALA A 156 -9.83 -8.31 -16.32
CA ALA A 156 -8.54 -8.56 -15.68
C ALA A 156 -8.35 -10.06 -15.38
N VAL A 157 -7.09 -10.52 -15.45
CA VAL A 157 -6.73 -11.95 -15.27
C VAL A 157 -7.25 -12.52 -13.96
N GLY A 158 -7.16 -11.78 -12.84
CA GLY A 158 -7.67 -12.24 -11.56
C GLY A 158 -9.16 -12.56 -11.62
N ASN A 159 -9.98 -11.63 -12.08
CA ASN A 159 -11.42 -11.86 -12.25
C ASN A 159 -11.74 -12.91 -13.34
N CYS A 160 -10.88 -13.07 -14.32
CA CYS A 160 -11.04 -14.11 -15.34
C CYS A 160 -10.86 -15.51 -14.77
N LEU A 161 -9.91 -15.68 -13.85
CA LEU A 161 -9.63 -16.97 -13.21
C LEU A 161 -10.67 -17.32 -12.12
N ASP A 162 -11.32 -16.32 -11.53
CA ASP A 162 -12.33 -16.50 -10.49
C ASP A 162 -13.72 -16.86 -11.05
N ARG A 163 -13.90 -16.86 -12.37
CA ARG A 163 -15.13 -17.24 -13.07
C ARG A 163 -15.16 -18.71 -13.45
#